data_4902dc87d4f3b57b031f099e41d55ab6
#
_entry.id   4902dc87d4f3b57b031f099e41d55ab6
#
_cell.length_a   1.000
_cell.length_b   1.000
_cell.length_c   1.000
_cell.angle_alpha   90.00
_cell.angle_beta   90.00
_cell.angle_gamma   90.00
#
_symmetry.space_group_name_H-M   'P 1'
#
loop_
_entity.id
_entity.type
_entity.pdbx_description
1 polymer ?
#
loop_
_entity_poly.entity_id
_entity_poly.type
_entity_poly.pdbx_seq_one_letter_code
_entity_poly.pdbx_strand_id
1 'polypeptide(L)'
;MSANNPSSQLHDPDYDVAVRDPEAAARGLALVQQLLDEGEDAADRKDLKVGEEIKKELRDTLSELHPADIAYILEALPLDERLIVWDCVRSGRDGEILVEVNEGVRETLIDAMNRDELVDAVESLDTDEIADLVEDLPPDVVAEVQEGLSHEERAQL
;
A
#
# COMPACT_ATOMS: atom_id res chain seq x y z
N MET A 1 -35.94 -12.94 25.11
CA MET A 1 -35.90 -12.47 24.89
C MET A 1 -34.94 -11.94 24.46
N SER A 2 -34.72 -11.36 24.52
CA SER A 2 -33.72 -10.86 24.16
C SER A 2 -32.81 -11.54 23.58
N ALA A 3 -33.06 -12.50 23.41
CA ALA A 3 -32.22 -13.25 22.89
C ALA A 3 -31.65 -12.83 21.66
N ASN A 4 -32.20 -12.05 21.01
CA ASN A 4 -31.68 -11.67 19.94
C ASN A 4 -30.49 -11.05 20.09
N ASN A 5 -29.44 -11.62 20.11
CA ASN A 5 -28.15 -11.04 20.24
C ASN A 5 -27.72 -10.50 18.92
N PRO A 6 -27.71 -9.22 18.72
CA PRO A 6 -27.30 -8.69 17.46
C PRO A 6 -25.86 -9.02 17.11
N SER A 7 -25.03 -9.30 18.07
CA SER A 7 -23.67 -9.60 17.78
C SER A 7 -23.50 -10.92 17.01
N SER A 8 -24.43 -11.82 17.14
CA SER A 8 -24.35 -13.03 16.38
C SER A 8 -24.63 -12.81 14.90
N GLN A 9 -25.32 -11.74 14.60
CA GLN A 9 -25.55 -11.41 13.21
C GLN A 9 -24.36 -10.73 12.57
N LEU A 10 -23.44 -10.25 13.41
CA LEU A 10 -22.26 -9.57 12.91
C LEU A 10 -21.13 -10.54 12.59
N HIS A 11 -21.38 -11.85 12.79
CA HIS A 11 -20.35 -12.81 12.51
C HIS A 11 -20.48 -13.42 11.13
N ASP A 12 -20.94 -12.64 10.19
CA ASP A 12 -20.88 -12.99 8.79
C ASP A 12 -19.40 -12.94 8.39
N PRO A 13 -18.83 -13.99 7.84
CA PRO A 13 -17.43 -13.98 7.44
C PRO A 13 -17.06 -12.85 6.48
N ASP A 14 -17.96 -12.49 5.59
CA ASP A 14 -17.71 -11.40 4.67
C ASP A 14 -17.64 -10.06 5.39
N TYR A 15 -18.44 -9.89 6.42
CA TYR A 15 -18.43 -8.69 7.23
C TYR A 15 -17.11 -8.60 8.00
N ASP A 16 -16.66 -9.70 8.58
CA ASP A 16 -15.42 -9.71 9.36
C ASP A 16 -14.22 -9.39 8.48
N VAL A 17 -14.21 -9.83 7.24
CA VAL A 17 -13.15 -9.51 6.30
C VAL A 17 -13.15 -8.03 5.96
N ALA A 18 -14.31 -7.41 5.90
CA ALA A 18 -14.43 -6.01 5.55
C ALA A 18 -14.15 -5.07 6.73
N VAL A 19 -14.34 -5.56 7.96
CA VAL A 19 -14.15 -4.73 9.13
C VAL A 19 -12.70 -4.76 9.57
N ARG A 20 -12.09 -3.59 9.62
CA ARG A 20 -10.72 -3.45 10.09
C ARG A 20 -10.73 -2.84 11.47
N ASP A 21 -9.73 -3.18 12.26
CA ASP A 21 -9.52 -2.54 13.55
C ASP A 21 -9.07 -1.10 13.28
N PRO A 22 -9.86 -0.09 13.64
CA PRO A 22 -9.48 1.29 13.36
C PRO A 22 -8.22 1.74 14.11
N GLU A 23 -7.84 1.00 15.14
CA GLU A 23 -6.62 1.33 15.86
C GLU A 23 -5.38 0.70 15.24
N ALA A 24 -5.55 -0.26 14.34
CA ALA A 24 -4.43 -0.92 13.71
C ALA A 24 -3.57 0.05 12.92
N ALA A 25 -4.19 0.98 12.19
CA ALA A 25 -3.47 1.99 11.43
C ALA A 25 -2.66 2.90 12.36
N ALA A 26 -3.26 3.33 13.47
CA ALA A 26 -2.57 4.21 14.41
C ALA A 26 -1.41 3.50 15.10
N ARG A 27 -1.60 2.24 15.48
CA ARG A 27 -0.50 1.45 16.08
C ARG A 27 0.61 1.22 15.08
N GLY A 28 0.24 0.92 13.85
CA GLY A 28 1.19 0.74 12.76
C GLY A 28 2.01 2.00 12.52
N LEU A 29 1.35 3.15 12.48
CA LEU A 29 2.02 4.43 12.30
C LEU A 29 3.03 4.69 13.42
N ALA A 30 2.63 4.46 14.68
CA ALA A 30 3.53 4.68 15.81
C ALA A 30 4.76 3.80 15.72
N LEU A 31 4.59 2.53 15.36
CA LEU A 31 5.72 1.61 15.21
C LEU A 31 6.61 2.00 14.04
N VAL A 32 6.02 2.38 12.92
CA VAL A 32 6.78 2.82 11.74
C VAL A 32 7.60 4.06 12.09
N GLN A 33 7.01 5.03 12.78
CA GLN A 33 7.73 6.24 13.19
C GLN A 33 8.90 5.91 14.10
N GLN A 34 8.71 4.98 15.02
CA GLN A 34 9.79 4.53 15.90
C GLN A 34 10.92 3.89 15.11
N LEU A 35 10.57 3.02 14.15
CA LEU A 35 11.57 2.34 13.31
C LEU A 35 12.32 3.32 12.42
N LEU A 36 11.62 4.32 11.90
CA LEU A 36 12.25 5.36 11.09
C LEU A 36 13.26 6.17 11.91
N ASP A 37 12.91 6.52 13.15
CA ASP A 37 13.82 7.24 14.02
C ASP A 37 15.06 6.40 14.35
N GLU A 38 14.88 5.12 14.64
CA GLU A 38 15.98 4.21 14.89
C GLU A 38 16.87 4.05 13.67
N GLY A 39 16.25 4.03 12.47
CA GLY A 39 16.98 3.94 11.22
C GLY A 39 17.82 5.18 10.95
N GLU A 40 17.30 6.36 11.28
CA GLU A 40 18.04 7.60 11.14
C GLU A 40 19.24 7.63 12.09
N ASP A 41 19.05 7.20 13.34
CA ASP A 41 20.13 7.11 14.29
C ASP A 41 21.20 6.12 13.84
N ALA A 42 20.80 4.97 13.29
CA ALA A 42 21.75 3.99 12.78
C ALA A 42 22.53 4.55 11.59
N ALA A 43 21.88 5.31 10.73
CA ALA A 43 22.53 5.92 9.57
C ALA A 43 23.55 6.98 10.03
N ASP A 44 23.22 7.77 11.04
CA ASP A 44 24.12 8.77 11.59
C ASP A 44 25.36 8.14 12.20
N ARG A 45 25.22 6.97 12.80
CA ARG A 45 26.35 6.22 13.37
C ARG A 45 27.04 5.34 12.34
N LYS A 46 26.50 5.32 11.11
CA LYS A 46 27.01 4.46 10.03
C LYS A 46 26.96 2.98 10.42
N ASP A 47 25.95 2.59 11.15
CA ASP A 47 25.78 1.21 11.55
C ASP A 47 24.90 0.49 10.53
N LEU A 48 25.56 -0.09 9.53
CA LEU A 48 24.87 -0.72 8.40
C LEU A 48 24.08 -1.96 8.81
N LYS A 49 24.59 -2.68 9.79
CA LYS A 49 23.93 -3.89 10.26
C LYS A 49 22.60 -3.59 10.92
N VAL A 50 22.59 -2.62 11.83
CA VAL A 50 21.37 -2.19 12.49
C VAL A 50 20.39 -1.59 11.46
N GLY A 51 20.91 -0.82 10.51
CA GLY A 51 20.09 -0.25 9.45
C GLY A 51 19.36 -1.32 8.64
N GLU A 52 20.03 -2.41 8.32
CA GLU A 52 19.40 -3.52 7.57
C GLU A 52 18.37 -4.26 8.42
N GLU A 53 18.62 -4.42 9.71
CA GLU A 53 17.67 -5.03 10.61
C GLU A 53 16.40 -4.20 10.73
N ILE A 54 16.54 -2.88 10.78
CA ILE A 54 15.39 -1.97 10.85
C ILE A 54 14.57 -2.03 9.56
N LYS A 55 15.22 -2.08 8.40
CA LYS A 55 14.52 -2.21 7.13
C LYS A 55 13.73 -3.50 7.08
N LYS A 56 14.30 -4.57 7.60
CA LYS A 56 13.59 -5.86 7.66
C LYS A 56 12.35 -5.76 8.54
N GLU A 57 12.48 -5.13 9.70
CA GLU A 57 11.33 -4.95 10.59
C GLU A 57 10.25 -4.08 9.97
N LEU A 58 10.64 -3.04 9.22
CA LEU A 58 9.68 -2.22 8.49
C LEU A 58 8.92 -3.07 7.48
N ARG A 59 9.63 -3.86 6.70
CA ARG A 59 8.98 -4.72 5.70
C ARG A 59 8.03 -5.72 6.36
N ASP A 60 8.46 -6.33 7.46
CA ASP A 60 7.65 -7.31 8.17
C ASP A 60 6.40 -6.66 8.77
N THR A 61 6.55 -5.49 9.36
CA THR A 61 5.43 -4.75 9.93
C THR A 61 4.41 -4.39 8.85
N LEU A 62 4.89 -3.87 7.73
CA LEU A 62 4.01 -3.46 6.65
C LEU A 62 3.31 -4.65 6.00
N SER A 63 3.98 -5.79 5.94
CA SER A 63 3.40 -6.98 5.31
C SER A 63 2.19 -7.53 6.06
N GLU A 64 2.06 -7.21 7.34
CA GLU A 64 0.94 -7.66 8.14
C GLU A 64 -0.23 -6.70 8.16
N LEU A 65 -0.07 -5.51 7.59
CA LEU A 65 -1.11 -4.50 7.59
C LEU A 65 -1.96 -4.57 6.33
N HIS A 66 -3.20 -4.17 6.47
CA HIS A 66 -4.11 -4.03 5.33
C HIS A 66 -3.66 -2.86 4.45
N PRO A 67 -3.85 -2.90 3.12
CA PRO A 67 -3.47 -1.79 2.24
C PRO A 67 -4.01 -0.43 2.67
N ALA A 68 -5.23 -0.38 3.20
CA ALA A 68 -5.81 0.89 3.67
C ALA A 68 -5.10 1.42 4.91
N ASP A 69 -4.56 0.54 5.77
CA ASP A 69 -3.78 0.96 6.93
C ASP A 69 -2.41 1.50 6.49
N ILE A 70 -1.80 0.86 5.50
CA ILE A 70 -0.55 1.36 4.92
C ILE A 70 -0.78 2.73 4.26
N ALA A 71 -1.89 2.89 3.56
CA ALA A 71 -2.26 4.17 2.96
C ALA A 71 -2.36 5.27 4.01
N TYR A 72 -3.01 4.96 5.13
CA TYR A 72 -3.11 5.91 6.25
C TYR A 72 -1.72 6.32 6.75
N ILE A 73 -0.83 5.36 6.91
CA ILE A 73 0.54 5.62 7.38
C ILE A 73 1.28 6.53 6.39
N LEU A 74 1.19 6.20 5.09
CA LEU A 74 1.86 6.99 4.07
C LEU A 74 1.34 8.43 4.03
N GLU A 75 0.04 8.61 4.21
CA GLU A 75 -0.57 9.94 4.23
C GLU A 75 -0.14 10.76 5.45
N ALA A 76 0.16 10.10 6.55
CA ALA A 76 0.53 10.76 7.79
C ALA A 76 2.01 11.17 7.84
N LEU A 77 2.85 10.61 6.97
CA LEU A 77 4.28 10.85 7.01
C LEU A 77 4.70 11.99 6.09
N PRO A 78 5.76 12.75 6.45
CA PRO A 78 6.34 13.71 5.51
C PRO A 78 6.95 13.00 4.32
N LEU A 79 7.20 13.73 3.25
CA LEU A 79 7.59 13.16 1.96
C LEU A 79 8.81 12.23 2.04
N ASP A 80 9.86 12.65 2.68
CA ASP A 80 11.09 11.85 2.75
C ASP A 80 10.87 10.53 3.48
N GLU A 81 10.14 10.55 4.59
CA GLU A 81 9.81 9.34 5.33
C GLU A 81 8.81 8.47 4.58
N ARG A 82 7.86 9.11 3.91
CA ARG A 82 6.89 8.40 3.07
C ARG A 82 7.57 7.55 2.00
N LEU A 83 8.56 8.12 1.35
CA LEU A 83 9.27 7.40 0.29
C LEU A 83 10.12 6.26 0.83
N ILE A 84 10.68 6.42 2.03
CA ILE A 84 11.41 5.32 2.67
C ILE A 84 10.46 4.15 2.95
N VAL A 85 9.29 4.45 3.50
CA VAL A 85 8.29 3.41 3.79
C VAL A 85 7.79 2.77 2.50
N TRP A 86 7.53 3.59 1.47
CA TRP A 86 7.06 3.09 0.18
C TRP A 86 8.03 2.09 -0.42
N ASP A 87 9.33 2.35 -0.28
CA ASP A 87 10.36 1.47 -0.78
C ASP A 87 10.37 0.12 -0.03
N CYS A 88 9.82 0.07 1.16
CA CYS A 88 9.73 -1.16 1.95
C CYS A 88 8.46 -1.96 1.68
N VAL A 89 7.53 -1.44 0.90
CA VAL A 89 6.29 -2.14 0.58
C VAL A 89 6.58 -3.23 -0.47
N ARG A 90 5.98 -4.40 -0.28
CA ARG A 90 6.17 -5.50 -1.23
C ARG A 90 5.54 -5.17 -2.57
N SER A 91 6.25 -5.51 -3.63
CA SER A 91 5.81 -5.18 -4.97
C SER A 91 4.44 -5.74 -5.35
N GLY A 92 3.98 -6.78 -4.82
CA GLY A 92 2.66 -7.31 -5.14
C GLY A 92 1.50 -6.52 -4.55
N ARG A 93 1.76 -5.55 -3.68
CA ARG A 93 0.72 -4.79 -2.99
C ARG A 93 0.65 -3.34 -3.41
N ASP A 94 1.57 -2.89 -4.24
CA ASP A 94 1.69 -1.50 -4.63
C ASP A 94 0.40 -0.94 -5.21
N GLY A 95 -0.20 -1.68 -6.12
CA GLY A 95 -1.41 -1.23 -6.81
C GLY A 95 -2.57 -0.97 -5.86
N GLU A 96 -2.81 -1.88 -4.92
CA GLU A 96 -3.90 -1.73 -3.97
C GLU A 96 -3.71 -0.50 -3.09
N ILE A 97 -2.47 -0.22 -2.70
CA ILE A 97 -2.17 0.93 -1.87
C ILE A 97 -2.34 2.22 -2.67
N LEU A 98 -1.93 2.22 -3.94
CA LEU A 98 -2.10 3.40 -4.80
C LEU A 98 -3.57 3.78 -4.93
N VAL A 99 -4.46 2.81 -4.97
CA VAL A 99 -5.90 3.07 -5.03
C VAL A 99 -6.40 3.69 -3.73
N GLU A 100 -5.87 3.26 -2.60
CA GLU A 100 -6.35 3.68 -1.28
C GLU A 100 -5.89 5.07 -0.84
N VAL A 101 -4.71 5.52 -1.27
CA VAL A 101 -4.17 6.81 -0.83
C VAL A 101 -4.88 7.97 -1.53
N ASN A 102 -4.83 9.15 -0.91
CA ASN A 102 -5.39 10.35 -1.54
C ASN A 102 -4.55 10.77 -2.75
N GLU A 103 -5.13 11.63 -3.58
CA GLU A 103 -4.54 12.02 -4.86
C GLU A 103 -3.15 12.65 -4.72
N GLY A 104 -2.98 13.53 -3.75
CA GLY A 104 -1.68 14.19 -3.54
C GLY A 104 -0.58 13.21 -3.14
N VAL A 105 -0.90 12.27 -2.28
CA VAL A 105 0.05 11.24 -1.86
C VAL A 105 0.33 10.30 -3.03
N ARG A 106 -0.72 9.91 -3.76
CA ARG A 106 -0.58 9.02 -4.93
C ARG A 106 0.42 9.57 -5.93
N GLU A 107 0.34 10.86 -6.21
CA GLU A 107 1.25 11.51 -7.12
C GLU A 107 2.70 11.34 -6.68
N THR A 108 2.98 11.53 -5.39
CA THR A 108 4.35 11.38 -4.86
C THR A 108 4.85 9.95 -4.99
N LEU A 109 3.97 8.98 -4.80
CA LEU A 109 4.35 7.56 -4.90
C LEU A 109 4.60 7.15 -6.34
N ILE A 110 3.75 7.61 -7.25
CA ILE A 110 3.90 7.32 -8.67
C ILE A 110 5.20 7.92 -9.21
N ASP A 111 5.51 9.15 -8.81
CA ASP A 111 6.74 9.80 -9.25
C ASP A 111 7.99 9.07 -8.77
N ALA A 112 7.89 8.32 -7.69
CA ALA A 112 9.00 7.55 -7.15
C ALA A 112 9.15 6.18 -7.79
N MET A 113 8.21 5.75 -8.63
CA MET A 113 8.23 4.44 -9.26
C MET A 113 8.75 4.53 -10.69
N ASN A 114 9.46 3.49 -11.13
CA ASN A 114 9.85 3.43 -12.53
C ASN A 114 8.69 2.85 -13.35
N ARG A 115 8.83 2.90 -14.67
CA ARG A 115 7.77 2.48 -15.58
C ARG A 115 7.36 1.02 -15.38
N ASP A 116 8.34 0.12 -15.23
CA ASP A 116 8.05 -1.30 -15.07
C ASP A 116 7.32 -1.58 -13.77
N GLU A 117 7.70 -0.90 -12.70
CA GLU A 117 7.02 -1.01 -11.42
C GLU A 117 5.58 -0.53 -11.51
N LEU A 118 5.35 0.59 -12.20
CA LEU A 118 4.00 1.12 -12.39
C LEU A 118 3.13 0.17 -13.20
N VAL A 119 3.65 -0.35 -14.29
CA VAL A 119 2.90 -1.28 -15.13
C VAL A 119 2.52 -2.52 -14.33
N ASP A 120 3.47 -3.10 -13.61
CA ASP A 120 3.22 -4.29 -12.80
C ASP A 120 2.16 -4.02 -11.73
N ALA A 121 2.26 -2.88 -11.06
CA ALA A 121 1.32 -2.53 -10.00
C ALA A 121 -0.10 -2.37 -10.55
N VAL A 122 -0.23 -1.69 -11.68
CA VAL A 122 -1.54 -1.43 -12.27
C VAL A 122 -2.14 -2.70 -12.87
N GLU A 123 -1.32 -3.55 -13.49
CA GLU A 123 -1.82 -4.79 -14.07
C GLU A 123 -2.37 -5.76 -13.03
N SER A 124 -1.96 -5.61 -11.76
CA SER A 124 -2.49 -6.46 -10.69
C SER A 124 -3.88 -6.05 -10.22
N LEU A 125 -4.38 -4.91 -10.68
CA LEU A 125 -5.68 -4.36 -10.28
C LEU A 125 -6.78 -4.79 -11.24
N ASP A 126 -8.02 -4.74 -10.76
CA ASP A 126 -9.14 -5.00 -11.66
C ASP A 126 -9.47 -3.74 -12.48
N THR A 127 -10.34 -3.90 -13.45
CA THR A 127 -10.64 -2.84 -14.42
C THR A 127 -11.17 -1.57 -13.77
N ASP A 128 -12.01 -1.70 -12.76
CA ASP A 128 -12.58 -0.54 -12.07
C ASP A 128 -11.51 0.24 -11.31
N GLU A 129 -10.59 -0.48 -10.67
CA GLU A 129 -9.50 0.15 -9.94
C GLU A 129 -8.52 0.85 -10.88
N ILE A 130 -8.25 0.24 -12.04
CA ILE A 130 -7.40 0.85 -13.06
C ILE A 130 -8.02 2.17 -13.53
N ALA A 131 -9.33 2.18 -13.74
CA ALA A 131 -10.03 3.39 -14.17
C ALA A 131 -9.85 4.54 -13.20
N ASP A 132 -9.80 4.23 -11.91
CA ASP A 132 -9.60 5.25 -10.89
C ASP A 132 -8.19 5.87 -10.92
N LEU A 133 -7.21 5.13 -11.42
CA LEU A 133 -5.83 5.59 -11.45
C LEU A 133 -5.41 6.24 -12.77
N VAL A 134 -6.18 6.02 -13.83
CA VAL A 134 -5.75 6.41 -15.19
C VAL A 134 -5.33 7.87 -15.29
N GLU A 135 -6.05 8.77 -14.62
CA GLU A 135 -5.75 10.19 -14.71
C GLU A 135 -4.41 10.56 -14.07
N ASP A 136 -3.95 9.75 -13.14
CA ASP A 136 -2.71 10.02 -12.41
C ASP A 136 -1.49 9.32 -13.01
N LEU A 137 -1.71 8.47 -14.01
CA LEU A 137 -0.63 7.69 -14.61
C LEU A 137 -0.02 8.39 -15.82
N PRO A 138 1.29 8.20 -16.08
CA PRO A 138 1.88 8.69 -17.33
C PRO A 138 1.19 8.08 -18.54
N PRO A 139 1.04 8.84 -19.65
CA PRO A 139 0.34 8.34 -20.84
C PRO A 139 0.92 7.06 -21.44
N ASP A 140 2.23 6.88 -21.38
CA ASP A 140 2.88 5.68 -21.91
C ASP A 140 2.56 4.44 -21.06
N VAL A 141 2.41 4.62 -19.75
CA VAL A 141 2.00 3.54 -18.84
C VAL A 141 0.55 3.15 -19.14
N VAL A 142 -0.32 4.15 -19.30
CA VAL A 142 -1.73 3.91 -19.62
C VAL A 142 -1.84 3.12 -20.92
N ALA A 143 -1.10 3.50 -21.95
CA ALA A 143 -1.13 2.83 -23.23
C ALA A 143 -0.68 1.37 -23.13
N GLU A 144 0.38 1.11 -22.36
CA GLU A 144 0.87 -0.25 -22.18
C GLU A 144 -0.12 -1.13 -21.42
N VAL A 145 -0.76 -0.60 -20.40
CA VAL A 145 -1.75 -1.33 -19.62
C VAL A 145 -2.97 -1.64 -20.48
N GLN A 146 -3.44 -0.68 -21.26
CA GLN A 146 -4.58 -0.88 -22.13
C GLN A 146 -4.30 -1.93 -23.20
N GLU A 147 -3.09 -1.94 -23.73
CA GLU A 147 -2.69 -2.93 -24.70
C GLU A 147 -2.70 -4.33 -24.07
N GLY A 148 -2.19 -4.45 -22.85
CA GLY A 148 -2.20 -5.71 -22.13
C GLY A 148 -3.61 -6.23 -21.86
N LEU A 149 -4.52 -5.35 -21.46
CA LEU A 149 -5.91 -5.72 -21.23
C LEU A 149 -6.58 -6.21 -22.48
N SER A 150 -6.37 -5.51 -23.58
CA SER A 150 -6.96 -5.92 -24.88
C SER A 150 -6.45 -7.29 -25.29
N HIS A 151 -5.19 -7.56 -25.03
CA HIS A 151 -4.59 -8.84 -25.35
C HIS A 151 -5.18 -9.96 -24.51
N GLU A 152 -5.39 -9.71 -23.21
CA GLU A 152 -6.02 -10.68 -22.34
C GLU A 152 -7.46 -10.95 -22.71
N GLU A 153 -8.20 -9.92 -23.09
CA GLU A 153 -9.56 -10.08 -23.56
C GLU A 153 -9.63 -10.96 -24.78
N ARG A 154 -8.70 -10.80 -25.69
CA ARG A 154 -8.64 -11.65 -26.89
C ARG A 154 -8.31 -13.10 -26.53
N ALA A 155 -7.44 -13.29 -25.56
CA ALA A 155 -7.08 -14.64 -25.14
C ALA A 155 -8.23 -15.39 -24.51
N GLN A 156 -9.19 -14.69 -23.94
CA GLN A 156 -10.36 -15.31 -23.33
C GLN A 156 -11.44 -15.67 -24.34
N LEU A 157 -11.34 -15.16 -25.52
CA LEU A 157 -12.28 -15.48 -26.59
C LEU A 157 -11.82 -16.69 -27.37
#